data_2b4d339c18fc59b8a8e075d811db06a4
#
_entry.id   2b4d339c18fc59b8a8e075d811db06a4
#
_cell.length_a   1.000
_cell.length_b   1.000
_cell.length_c   1.000
_cell.angle_alpha   90.00
_cell.angle_beta   90.00
_cell.angle_gamma   90.00
#
_symmetry.space_group_name_H-M   'P 1'
#
loop_
_entity.id
_entity.type
_entity.pdbx_description
1 polymer ?
#
loop_
_entity_poly.entity_id
_entity_poly.type
_entity_poly.pdbx_seq_one_letter_code
_entity_poly.pdbx_strand_id
1 'polypeptide(L)'
;MKAVMKVEPGYDKMQLKTIPELEVQKNQVKIKVAYTGICGTDIHTFTGQYKNSQTPVVLGHEFSGIVVEVGEDVTKIKVGDKVTSETTFVTCGECDYCLEKDYNLCAHRKGIGTQINGSFAEYVISREESVHVLPDAVDLKAAALTEPLACCVHAALEKTVVKKEDKVLIFGPGPIGLLQAQVVKAQGAFVILAGITKDQKRLELAKSLGIDVTVDIQKESLEEIVLTYTKGYGVDKLFECSGAVQALNQGLPLVKKKGTFVQVGIFSEKLNLLDQESIIQREITYIGTRSQKPSSWHIALKLLEEKKINTDKMITKIVPLDYWRQGFEAVLSGNEIKVLIQS
;
A
#
# COMPACT_ATOMS: atom_id res chain seq x y z
N MET A 1 2.25 0.49 -27.96
CA MET A 1 1.37 0.04 -26.89
C MET A 1 0.56 1.20 -26.30
N LYS A 2 -0.66 0.94 -25.79
CA LYS A 2 -1.45 1.96 -25.08
C LYS A 2 -0.90 2.18 -23.66
N ALA A 3 -0.90 3.43 -23.20
CA ALA A 3 -0.48 3.80 -21.85
C ALA A 3 -1.14 5.09 -21.35
N VAL A 4 -1.45 5.16 -20.07
CA VAL A 4 -1.97 6.36 -19.40
C VAL A 4 -0.81 7.11 -18.78
N MET A 5 -0.52 8.28 -19.31
CA MET A 5 0.65 9.08 -18.95
C MET A 5 0.28 10.37 -18.24
N LYS A 6 1.02 10.71 -17.21
CA LYS A 6 1.15 12.08 -16.71
C LYS A 6 2.11 12.82 -17.63
N VAL A 7 1.58 13.72 -18.48
CA VAL A 7 2.35 14.35 -19.53
C VAL A 7 3.12 15.59 -19.07
N GLU A 8 2.57 16.30 -18.08
CA GLU A 8 3.16 17.49 -17.47
C GLU A 8 2.67 17.65 -16.00
N PRO A 9 3.35 18.45 -15.18
CA PRO A 9 2.89 18.77 -13.83
C PRO A 9 1.52 19.47 -13.81
N GLY A 10 0.81 19.39 -12.68
CA GLY A 10 -0.46 20.09 -12.46
C GLY A 10 -1.68 19.17 -12.47
N TYR A 11 -2.86 19.76 -12.23
CA TYR A 11 -4.12 19.03 -12.15
C TYR A 11 -4.53 18.48 -13.52
N ASP A 12 -4.99 17.23 -13.55
CA ASP A 12 -5.57 16.56 -14.73
C ASP A 12 -4.70 16.65 -16.01
N LYS A 13 -3.39 16.51 -15.85
CA LYS A 13 -2.45 16.46 -16.97
C LYS A 13 -2.13 15.01 -17.36
N MET A 14 -3.16 14.18 -17.46
CA MET A 14 -3.06 12.77 -17.83
C MET A 14 -3.78 12.48 -19.14
N GLN A 15 -3.17 11.62 -19.95
CA GLN A 15 -3.67 11.25 -21.27
C GLN A 15 -3.43 9.77 -21.56
N LEU A 16 -4.40 9.11 -22.17
CA LEU A 16 -4.19 7.83 -22.82
C LEU A 16 -3.46 8.09 -24.16
N LYS A 17 -2.30 7.47 -24.34
CA LYS A 17 -1.46 7.62 -25.53
C LYS A 17 -1.03 6.26 -26.09
N THR A 18 -0.77 6.23 -27.38
CA THR A 18 0.00 5.15 -27.99
C THR A 18 1.47 5.57 -27.94
N ILE A 19 2.29 4.76 -27.28
CA ILE A 19 3.73 4.95 -27.15
C ILE A 19 4.48 3.79 -27.83
N PRO A 20 5.78 3.95 -28.18
CA PRO A 20 6.59 2.84 -28.67
C PRO A 20 6.54 1.62 -27.75
N GLU A 21 6.76 0.45 -28.31
CA GLU A 21 6.94 -0.76 -27.48
C GLU A 21 8.19 -0.63 -26.62
N LEU A 22 8.16 -1.30 -25.46
CA LEU A 22 9.26 -1.30 -24.52
C LEU A 22 10.32 -2.31 -24.97
N GLU A 23 11.58 -1.90 -24.99
CA GLU A 23 12.72 -2.77 -25.24
C GLU A 23 13.22 -3.36 -23.92
N VAL A 24 13.47 -4.68 -23.91
CA VAL A 24 13.95 -5.40 -22.73
C VAL A 24 15.47 -5.36 -22.68
N GLN A 25 16.05 -4.91 -21.56
CA GLN A 25 17.48 -4.98 -21.31
C GLN A 25 17.87 -6.35 -20.73
N LYS A 26 19.18 -6.64 -20.67
CA LYS A 26 19.72 -7.97 -20.34
C LYS A 26 19.14 -8.63 -19.09
N ASN A 27 18.94 -7.86 -18.02
CA ASN A 27 18.44 -8.33 -16.72
C ASN A 27 16.98 -7.94 -16.44
N GLN A 28 16.22 -7.64 -17.48
CA GLN A 28 14.85 -7.15 -17.37
C GLN A 28 13.84 -8.17 -17.88
N VAL A 29 12.60 -7.96 -17.45
CA VAL A 29 11.43 -8.76 -17.81
C VAL A 29 10.34 -7.81 -18.31
N LYS A 30 9.73 -8.16 -19.44
CA LYS A 30 8.55 -7.47 -19.96
C LYS A 30 7.30 -8.23 -19.52
N ILE A 31 6.43 -7.54 -18.85
CA ILE A 31 5.21 -8.09 -18.26
C ILE A 31 4.02 -7.51 -19.00
N LYS A 32 3.18 -8.37 -19.58
CA LYS A 32 1.86 -7.97 -20.04
C LYS A 32 0.98 -7.76 -18.82
N VAL A 33 0.58 -6.54 -18.57
CA VAL A 33 -0.23 -6.17 -17.40
C VAL A 33 -1.62 -6.78 -17.52
N ALA A 34 -2.07 -7.45 -16.48
CA ALA A 34 -3.44 -7.96 -16.40
C ALA A 34 -4.32 -7.00 -15.58
N TYR A 35 -3.84 -6.64 -14.40
CA TYR A 35 -4.51 -5.72 -13.49
C TYR A 35 -3.51 -4.77 -12.84
N THR A 36 -3.92 -3.54 -12.63
CA THR A 36 -3.14 -2.55 -11.89
C THR A 36 -4.04 -1.72 -10.98
N GLY A 37 -3.66 -1.59 -9.69
CA GLY A 37 -4.41 -0.84 -8.69
C GLY A 37 -4.16 0.66 -8.79
N ILE A 38 -5.19 1.45 -8.51
CA ILE A 38 -5.05 2.90 -8.34
C ILE A 38 -4.68 3.18 -6.89
N CYS A 39 -3.50 3.77 -6.67
CA CYS A 39 -2.98 4.19 -5.37
C CYS A 39 -3.36 5.64 -5.05
N GLY A 40 -3.36 5.99 -3.76
CA GLY A 40 -3.44 7.39 -3.33
C GLY A 40 -2.34 8.27 -3.95
N THR A 41 -1.14 7.73 -4.15
CA THR A 41 -0.04 8.42 -4.84
C THR A 41 -0.40 8.79 -6.28
N ASP A 42 -1.12 7.93 -7.01
CA ASP A 42 -1.58 8.23 -8.38
C ASP A 42 -2.62 9.36 -8.36
N ILE A 43 -3.51 9.35 -7.36
CA ILE A 43 -4.49 10.43 -7.16
C ILE A 43 -3.81 11.76 -6.82
N HIS A 44 -2.82 11.75 -5.93
CA HIS A 44 -2.05 12.96 -5.61
C HIS A 44 -1.23 13.47 -6.82
N THR A 45 -0.77 12.55 -7.67
CA THR A 45 -0.11 12.91 -8.94
C THR A 45 -1.11 13.48 -9.94
N PHE A 46 -2.31 12.89 -10.03
CA PHE A 46 -3.40 13.40 -10.87
C PHE A 46 -3.82 14.81 -10.45
N THR A 47 -3.97 15.05 -9.15
CA THR A 47 -4.34 16.37 -8.61
C THR A 47 -3.21 17.39 -8.60
N GLY A 48 -1.97 16.99 -8.95
CA GLY A 48 -0.79 17.87 -8.96
C GLY A 48 -0.17 18.11 -7.58
N GLN A 49 -0.59 17.38 -6.56
CA GLN A 49 -0.08 17.51 -5.19
C GLN A 49 1.22 16.72 -4.97
N TYR A 50 1.43 15.61 -5.68
CA TYR A 50 2.63 14.78 -5.55
C TYR A 50 3.77 15.33 -6.41
N LYS A 51 4.79 15.89 -5.75
CA LYS A 51 5.91 16.59 -6.42
C LYS A 51 7.06 15.67 -6.84
N ASN A 52 7.04 14.41 -6.44
CA ASN A 52 8.15 13.48 -6.68
C ASN A 52 7.94 12.58 -7.92
N SER A 53 6.95 12.87 -8.75
CA SER A 53 6.81 12.22 -10.05
C SER A 53 7.61 12.95 -11.11
N GLN A 54 8.30 12.20 -11.95
CA GLN A 54 8.95 12.72 -13.14
C GLN A 54 7.92 12.76 -14.30
N THR A 55 7.89 13.84 -15.06
CA THR A 55 6.99 13.95 -16.23
C THR A 55 7.80 14.20 -17.49
N PRO A 56 7.43 13.60 -18.64
CA PRO A 56 6.31 12.67 -18.81
C PRO A 56 6.59 11.28 -18.24
N VAL A 57 5.58 10.60 -17.67
CA VAL A 57 5.70 9.25 -17.11
C VAL A 57 4.37 8.50 -17.17
N VAL A 58 4.41 7.20 -17.42
CA VAL A 58 3.27 6.29 -17.24
C VAL A 58 3.13 6.01 -15.75
N LEU A 59 1.94 6.23 -15.17
CA LEU A 59 1.69 5.96 -13.75
C LEU A 59 1.37 4.47 -13.50
N GLY A 60 1.02 4.13 -12.26
CA GLY A 60 0.67 2.78 -11.80
C GLY A 60 1.88 1.97 -11.33
N HIS A 61 1.74 1.37 -10.15
CA HIS A 61 2.82 0.63 -9.48
C HIS A 61 2.34 -0.56 -8.63
N GLU A 62 1.03 -0.80 -8.58
CA GLU A 62 0.40 -1.91 -7.88
C GLU A 62 -0.16 -2.87 -8.93
N PHE A 63 0.60 -3.84 -9.43
CA PHE A 63 0.19 -4.59 -10.61
C PHE A 63 0.52 -6.08 -10.55
N SER A 64 -0.15 -6.81 -11.43
CA SER A 64 0.11 -8.21 -11.76
C SER A 64 0.00 -8.42 -13.26
N GLY A 65 0.63 -9.47 -13.76
CA GLY A 65 0.59 -9.76 -15.17
C GLY A 65 1.26 -11.09 -15.53
N ILE A 66 1.54 -11.26 -16.83
CA ILE A 66 2.16 -12.45 -17.39
C ILE A 66 3.44 -12.01 -18.10
N VAL A 67 4.53 -12.69 -17.83
CA VAL A 67 5.82 -12.45 -18.51
C VAL A 67 5.69 -12.82 -19.98
N VAL A 68 6.05 -11.90 -20.87
CA VAL A 68 5.98 -12.10 -22.33
C VAL A 68 7.35 -12.07 -23.01
N GLU A 69 8.36 -11.48 -22.35
CA GLU A 69 9.72 -11.38 -22.88
C GLU A 69 10.69 -11.27 -21.70
N VAL A 70 11.87 -11.88 -21.83
CA VAL A 70 12.94 -11.84 -20.84
C VAL A 70 14.26 -11.47 -21.50
N GLY A 71 15.10 -10.71 -20.79
CA GLY A 71 16.44 -10.37 -21.25
C GLY A 71 17.40 -11.56 -21.18
N GLU A 72 18.54 -11.45 -21.89
CA GLU A 72 19.50 -12.55 -22.05
C GLU A 72 20.13 -13.07 -20.73
N ASP A 73 20.23 -12.21 -19.71
CA ASP A 73 20.83 -12.56 -18.40
C ASP A 73 19.77 -13.04 -17.37
N VAL A 74 18.48 -13.06 -17.74
CA VAL A 74 17.39 -13.51 -16.86
C VAL A 74 17.43 -15.04 -16.74
N THR A 75 17.45 -15.53 -15.50
CA THR A 75 17.62 -16.96 -15.20
C THR A 75 16.53 -17.58 -14.35
N LYS A 76 15.81 -16.79 -13.56
CA LYS A 76 14.81 -17.26 -12.57
C LYS A 76 13.38 -17.12 -13.06
N ILE A 77 13.15 -16.24 -14.01
CA ILE A 77 11.82 -15.90 -14.53
C ILE A 77 11.74 -16.34 -15.98
N LYS A 78 10.60 -16.89 -16.40
CA LYS A 78 10.38 -17.38 -17.77
C LYS A 78 9.11 -16.79 -18.37
N VAL A 79 9.06 -16.77 -19.69
CA VAL A 79 7.85 -16.40 -20.45
C VAL A 79 6.69 -17.32 -20.06
N GLY A 80 5.53 -16.74 -19.79
CA GLY A 80 4.33 -17.41 -19.31
C GLY A 80 4.14 -17.40 -17.79
N ASP A 81 5.16 -17.04 -17.01
CA ASP A 81 5.02 -16.92 -15.56
C ASP A 81 3.99 -15.83 -15.22
N LYS A 82 3.09 -16.13 -14.27
CA LYS A 82 2.21 -15.15 -13.62
C LYS A 82 2.99 -14.45 -12.52
N VAL A 83 3.04 -13.14 -12.54
CA VAL A 83 3.94 -12.38 -11.68
C VAL A 83 3.32 -11.09 -11.13
N THR A 84 3.90 -10.60 -10.05
CA THR A 84 3.84 -9.23 -9.57
C THR A 84 5.26 -8.70 -9.39
N SER A 85 5.44 -7.41 -9.12
CA SER A 85 6.78 -6.83 -9.00
C SER A 85 6.87 -5.73 -7.96
N GLU A 86 8.03 -5.68 -7.30
CA GLU A 86 8.42 -4.57 -6.44
C GLU A 86 8.46 -3.27 -7.23
N THR A 87 8.23 -2.17 -6.54
CA THR A 87 8.19 -0.83 -7.16
C THR A 87 9.56 -0.21 -7.36
N THR A 88 10.60 -0.72 -6.71
CA THR A 88 11.96 -0.20 -6.84
C THR A 88 12.60 -0.65 -8.14
N PHE A 89 12.98 0.29 -9.01
CA PHE A 89 13.60 -0.01 -10.30
C PHE A 89 15.09 0.39 -10.36
N VAL A 90 15.48 1.51 -9.79
CA VAL A 90 16.88 1.97 -9.72
C VAL A 90 17.29 2.12 -8.28
N THR A 91 18.49 1.67 -7.98
CA THR A 91 19.20 1.90 -6.70
C THR A 91 20.68 2.17 -6.99
N CYS A 92 21.45 2.70 -6.05
CA CYS A 92 22.90 2.86 -6.25
C CYS A 92 23.69 1.53 -6.11
N GLY A 93 23.12 0.55 -5.39
CA GLY A 93 23.75 -0.76 -5.16
C GLY A 93 24.83 -0.79 -4.08
N GLU A 94 25.33 0.36 -3.60
CA GLU A 94 26.52 0.47 -2.75
C GLU A 94 26.29 1.12 -1.37
N CYS A 95 25.18 1.84 -1.16
CA CYS A 95 24.90 2.44 0.14
C CYS A 95 24.44 1.39 1.15
N ASP A 96 24.54 1.69 2.44
CA ASP A 96 24.17 0.79 3.55
C ASP A 96 22.74 0.22 3.35
N TYR A 97 21.80 1.05 2.92
CA TYR A 97 20.42 0.60 2.63
C TYR A 97 20.36 -0.42 1.51
N CYS A 98 21.18 -0.27 0.46
CA CYS A 98 21.22 -1.26 -0.63
C CYS A 98 21.85 -2.57 -0.19
N LEU A 99 22.92 -2.50 0.63
CA LEU A 99 23.60 -3.68 1.17
C LEU A 99 22.68 -4.47 2.12
N GLU A 100 21.82 -3.78 2.86
CA GLU A 100 20.82 -4.37 3.75
C GLU A 100 19.50 -4.73 3.05
N LYS A 101 19.39 -4.47 1.73
CA LYS A 101 18.17 -4.63 0.92
C LYS A 101 17.00 -3.74 1.37
N ASP A 102 17.26 -2.68 2.09
CA ASP A 102 16.31 -1.63 2.43
C ASP A 102 16.23 -0.61 1.27
N TYR A 103 15.98 -1.11 0.06
CA TYR A 103 16.00 -0.35 -1.19
C TYR A 103 15.04 0.84 -1.19
N ASN A 104 13.95 0.75 -0.43
CA ASN A 104 12.99 1.83 -0.23
C ASN A 104 13.61 3.09 0.39
N LEU A 105 14.77 2.99 1.04
CA LEU A 105 15.48 4.10 1.70
C LEU A 105 16.70 4.61 0.91
N CYS A 106 17.09 3.96 -0.20
CA CYS A 106 18.18 4.42 -1.03
C CYS A 106 17.91 5.83 -1.59
N ALA A 107 18.87 6.77 -1.43
CA ALA A 107 18.73 8.14 -1.90
C ALA A 107 18.64 8.26 -3.44
N HIS A 108 19.16 7.28 -4.17
CA HIS A 108 19.13 7.21 -5.63
C HIS A 108 17.97 6.36 -6.16
N ARG A 109 17.05 5.94 -5.27
CA ARG A 109 15.90 5.13 -5.67
C ARG A 109 15.04 5.83 -6.71
N LYS A 110 14.75 5.11 -7.81
CA LYS A 110 13.68 5.48 -8.75
C LYS A 110 12.63 4.37 -8.77
N GLY A 111 11.36 4.77 -8.68
CA GLY A 111 10.22 3.85 -8.60
C GLY A 111 9.46 3.76 -9.90
N ILE A 112 8.97 2.54 -10.20
CA ILE A 112 7.97 2.28 -11.23
C ILE A 112 6.72 3.13 -10.95
N GLY A 113 6.13 3.72 -11.97
CA GLY A 113 4.91 4.54 -11.89
C GLY A 113 5.12 5.95 -11.34
N THR A 114 6.36 6.35 -11.04
CA THR A 114 6.67 7.69 -10.52
C THR A 114 7.85 8.35 -11.23
N GLN A 115 9.01 7.74 -11.27
CA GLN A 115 10.19 8.20 -12.00
C GLN A 115 10.52 7.32 -13.22
N ILE A 116 10.02 6.09 -13.23
CA ILE A 116 10.11 5.12 -14.31
C ILE A 116 8.70 4.80 -14.76
N ASN A 117 8.49 4.54 -16.05
CA ASN A 117 7.19 4.17 -16.59
C ASN A 117 6.59 2.98 -15.84
N GLY A 118 5.31 3.11 -15.50
CA GLY A 118 4.56 2.19 -14.69
C GLY A 118 3.56 1.33 -15.45
N SER A 119 2.61 0.80 -14.71
CA SER A 119 1.73 -0.29 -15.12
C SER A 119 0.35 0.16 -15.64
N PHE A 120 0.02 1.46 -15.68
CA PHE A 120 -1.18 1.91 -16.40
C PHE A 120 -0.93 1.86 -17.92
N ALA A 121 -0.60 0.68 -18.42
CA ALA A 121 -0.24 0.39 -19.79
C ALA A 121 -0.46 -1.09 -20.11
N GLU A 122 -0.43 -1.45 -21.40
CA GLU A 122 -0.51 -2.85 -21.83
C GLU A 122 0.69 -3.68 -21.34
N TYR A 123 1.87 -3.04 -21.24
CA TYR A 123 3.11 -3.69 -20.82
C TYR A 123 3.90 -2.80 -19.87
N VAL A 124 4.66 -3.43 -18.96
CA VAL A 124 5.61 -2.79 -18.06
C VAL A 124 6.93 -3.57 -18.04
N ILE A 125 8.03 -2.86 -17.86
CA ILE A 125 9.35 -3.49 -17.63
C ILE A 125 9.66 -3.50 -16.14
N SER A 126 10.19 -4.63 -15.66
CA SER A 126 10.76 -4.73 -14.33
C SER A 126 12.12 -5.43 -14.38
N ARG A 127 12.88 -5.35 -13.27
CA ARG A 127 14.14 -6.09 -13.11
C ARG A 127 13.82 -7.50 -12.61
N GLU A 128 14.58 -8.51 -13.07
CA GLU A 128 14.38 -9.89 -12.62
C GLU A 128 14.32 -10.00 -11.10
N GLU A 129 15.25 -9.36 -10.39
CA GLU A 129 15.37 -9.42 -8.93
C GLU A 129 14.16 -8.85 -8.17
N SER A 130 13.37 -8.01 -8.83
CA SER A 130 12.16 -7.37 -8.28
C SER A 130 10.87 -8.12 -8.63
N VAL A 131 10.94 -9.13 -9.49
CA VAL A 131 9.78 -9.90 -9.95
C VAL A 131 9.54 -11.11 -9.07
N HIS A 132 8.30 -11.30 -8.64
CA HIS A 132 7.86 -12.42 -7.83
C HIS A 132 6.86 -13.28 -8.63
N VAL A 133 7.19 -14.56 -8.83
CA VAL A 133 6.26 -15.53 -9.40
C VAL A 133 5.14 -15.79 -8.40
N LEU A 134 3.89 -15.79 -8.88
CA LEU A 134 2.73 -16.00 -8.03
C LEU A 134 2.60 -17.47 -7.63
N PRO A 135 2.26 -17.76 -6.36
CA PRO A 135 1.77 -19.09 -5.98
C PRO A 135 0.52 -19.47 -6.79
N ASP A 136 0.33 -20.74 -7.09
CA ASP A 136 -0.80 -21.25 -7.91
C ASP A 136 -2.18 -20.84 -7.35
N ALA A 137 -2.29 -20.73 -6.03
CA ALA A 137 -3.53 -20.34 -5.34
C ALA A 137 -3.85 -18.83 -5.45
N VAL A 138 -2.94 -18.00 -5.97
CA VAL A 138 -3.09 -16.54 -6.07
C VAL A 138 -3.40 -16.15 -7.51
N ASP A 139 -4.58 -15.65 -7.75
CA ASP A 139 -4.96 -15.15 -9.06
C ASP A 139 -4.38 -13.74 -9.35
N LEU A 140 -4.37 -13.36 -10.63
CA LEU A 140 -3.82 -12.07 -11.06
C LEU A 140 -4.55 -10.86 -10.45
N LYS A 141 -5.85 -10.97 -10.19
CA LYS A 141 -6.64 -9.89 -9.61
C LYS A 141 -6.22 -9.65 -8.14
N ALA A 142 -6.12 -10.72 -7.35
CA ALA A 142 -5.63 -10.67 -5.98
C ALA A 142 -4.17 -10.17 -5.92
N ALA A 143 -3.34 -10.64 -6.84
CA ALA A 143 -1.92 -10.30 -6.91
C ALA A 143 -1.65 -8.81 -7.19
N ALA A 144 -2.58 -8.08 -7.82
CA ALA A 144 -2.48 -6.63 -7.99
C ALA A 144 -2.50 -5.86 -6.66
N LEU A 145 -2.94 -6.50 -5.55
CA LEU A 145 -2.91 -5.91 -4.22
C LEU A 145 -1.65 -6.29 -3.41
N THR A 146 -0.70 -7.03 -4.00
CA THR A 146 0.52 -7.44 -3.27
C THR A 146 1.35 -6.23 -2.84
N GLU A 147 1.45 -5.19 -3.67
CA GLU A 147 2.23 -3.98 -3.35
C GLU A 147 1.71 -3.29 -2.06
N PRO A 148 0.44 -2.83 -1.99
CA PRO A 148 -0.07 -2.21 -0.77
C PRO A 148 -0.10 -3.18 0.43
N LEU A 149 -0.30 -4.48 0.20
CA LEU A 149 -0.22 -5.49 1.24
C LEU A 149 1.21 -5.61 1.79
N ALA A 150 2.24 -5.59 0.93
CA ALA A 150 3.63 -5.60 1.35
C ALA A 150 4.00 -4.37 2.20
N CYS A 151 3.42 -3.19 1.92
CA CYS A 151 3.56 -2.01 2.78
C CYS A 151 2.98 -2.27 4.19
N CYS A 152 1.82 -2.91 4.28
CA CYS A 152 1.19 -3.27 5.56
C CYS A 152 2.01 -4.33 6.31
N VAL A 153 2.54 -5.33 5.61
CA VAL A 153 3.47 -6.33 6.17
C VAL A 153 4.72 -5.66 6.73
N HIS A 154 5.33 -4.75 5.95
CA HIS A 154 6.51 -4.00 6.41
C HIS A 154 6.22 -3.25 7.71
N ALA A 155 5.09 -2.56 7.78
CA ALA A 155 4.68 -1.83 8.98
C ALA A 155 4.45 -2.74 10.19
N ALA A 156 3.69 -3.85 10.02
CA ALA A 156 3.23 -4.69 11.12
C ALA A 156 4.22 -5.75 11.59
N LEU A 157 5.04 -6.28 10.69
CA LEU A 157 5.84 -7.48 10.96
C LEU A 157 7.35 -7.23 10.89
N GLU A 158 7.79 -6.12 10.27
CA GLU A 158 9.21 -5.80 10.13
C GLU A 158 9.61 -4.53 10.90
N LYS A 159 8.80 -3.47 10.86
CA LYS A 159 9.07 -2.25 11.65
C LYS A 159 8.64 -2.39 13.11
N THR A 160 7.63 -3.17 13.36
CA THR A 160 7.25 -3.66 14.68
C THR A 160 6.94 -5.15 14.55
N VAL A 161 6.65 -5.84 15.65
CA VAL A 161 6.25 -7.26 15.61
C VAL A 161 4.89 -7.37 16.31
N VAL A 162 3.82 -7.47 15.50
CA VAL A 162 2.49 -7.78 16.03
C VAL A 162 2.46 -9.22 16.50
N LYS A 163 2.00 -9.42 17.74
CA LYS A 163 1.91 -10.73 18.39
C LYS A 163 0.46 -11.16 18.52
N LYS A 164 0.26 -12.47 18.65
CA LYS A 164 -1.01 -13.03 19.10
C LYS A 164 -1.39 -12.35 20.44
N GLU A 165 -2.65 -11.98 20.59
CA GLU A 165 -3.20 -11.32 21.77
C GLU A 165 -2.89 -9.81 21.93
N ASP A 166 -2.01 -9.21 21.11
CA ASP A 166 -1.89 -7.75 21.08
C ASP A 166 -3.27 -7.11 20.87
N LYS A 167 -3.55 -6.04 21.58
CA LYS A 167 -4.67 -5.13 21.31
C LYS A 167 -4.18 -4.04 20.38
N VAL A 168 -4.76 -3.95 19.21
CA VAL A 168 -4.27 -3.05 18.16
C VAL A 168 -5.37 -2.09 17.74
N LEU A 169 -5.05 -0.80 17.72
CA LEU A 169 -5.88 0.26 17.19
C LEU A 169 -5.35 0.66 15.79
N ILE A 170 -6.25 0.79 14.83
CA ILE A 170 -5.92 1.26 13.48
C ILE A 170 -6.82 2.45 13.16
N PHE A 171 -6.22 3.57 12.75
CA PHE A 171 -6.96 4.72 12.24
C PHE A 171 -7.02 4.72 10.71
N GLY A 172 -8.20 5.00 10.17
CA GLY A 172 -8.44 5.19 8.75
C GLY A 172 -8.79 3.90 8.02
N PRO A 173 -10.09 3.63 7.75
CA PRO A 173 -10.55 2.43 7.05
C PRO A 173 -10.44 2.55 5.53
N GLY A 174 -9.36 3.18 5.04
CA GLY A 174 -8.97 3.19 3.63
C GLY A 174 -8.36 1.85 3.20
N PRO A 175 -7.93 1.71 1.93
CA PRO A 175 -7.33 0.46 1.43
C PRO A 175 -6.17 -0.03 2.30
N ILE A 176 -5.26 0.87 2.69
CA ILE A 176 -4.12 0.53 3.58
C ILE A 176 -4.62 0.10 4.97
N GLY A 177 -5.53 0.86 5.60
CA GLY A 177 -6.01 0.49 6.93
C GLY A 177 -6.79 -0.82 6.97
N LEU A 178 -7.57 -1.12 5.93
CA LEU A 178 -8.28 -2.40 5.80
C LEU A 178 -7.33 -3.58 5.52
N LEU A 179 -6.27 -3.39 4.72
CA LEU A 179 -5.22 -4.40 4.54
C LEU A 179 -4.41 -4.57 5.82
N GLN A 180 -4.03 -3.45 6.48
CA GLN A 180 -3.32 -3.46 7.76
C GLN A 180 -4.09 -4.25 8.83
N ALA A 181 -5.41 -4.03 8.90
CA ALA A 181 -6.28 -4.75 9.83
C ALA A 181 -6.30 -6.26 9.57
N GLN A 182 -6.34 -6.68 8.31
CA GLN A 182 -6.29 -8.09 7.95
C GLN A 182 -4.91 -8.71 8.25
N VAL A 183 -3.80 -8.01 7.96
CA VAL A 183 -2.45 -8.47 8.31
C VAL A 183 -2.33 -8.70 9.82
N VAL A 184 -2.80 -7.74 10.61
CA VAL A 184 -2.79 -7.81 12.08
C VAL A 184 -3.67 -8.94 12.60
N LYS A 185 -4.88 -9.12 12.04
CA LYS A 185 -5.75 -10.26 12.35
C LYS A 185 -5.12 -11.60 12.04
N ALA A 186 -4.39 -11.70 10.93
CA ALA A 186 -3.68 -12.93 10.56
C ALA A 186 -2.62 -13.36 11.59
N GLN A 187 -2.13 -12.42 12.42
CA GLN A 187 -1.23 -12.72 13.55
C GLN A 187 -1.98 -13.14 14.82
N GLY A 188 -3.32 -13.14 14.83
CA GLY A 188 -4.14 -13.49 15.99
C GLY A 188 -4.36 -12.34 16.98
N ALA A 189 -4.05 -11.11 16.62
CA ALA A 189 -4.29 -9.93 17.44
C ALA A 189 -5.77 -9.54 17.45
N PHE A 190 -6.17 -8.79 18.49
CA PHE A 190 -7.48 -8.15 18.58
C PHE A 190 -7.41 -6.76 17.95
N VAL A 191 -8.30 -6.47 17.01
CA VAL A 191 -8.25 -5.25 16.21
C VAL A 191 -9.45 -4.34 16.44
N ILE A 192 -9.17 -3.08 16.77
CA ILE A 192 -10.11 -1.97 16.77
C ILE A 192 -9.78 -1.10 15.55
N LEU A 193 -10.74 -0.90 14.64
CA LEU A 193 -10.58 -0.04 13.47
C LEU A 193 -11.46 1.20 13.61
N ALA A 194 -10.83 2.38 13.63
CA ALA A 194 -11.50 3.66 13.79
C ALA A 194 -11.59 4.42 12.47
N GLY A 195 -12.75 4.99 12.22
CA GLY A 195 -13.05 5.85 11.08
C GLY A 195 -14.03 6.95 11.47
N ILE A 196 -14.46 7.74 10.51
CA ILE A 196 -15.44 8.81 10.70
C ILE A 196 -16.75 8.48 9.98
N THR A 197 -17.81 9.23 10.22
CA THR A 197 -19.16 8.93 9.69
C THR A 197 -19.20 8.73 8.18
N LYS A 198 -18.40 9.48 7.42
CA LYS A 198 -18.29 9.27 5.97
C LYS A 198 -17.71 7.90 5.56
N ASP A 199 -17.04 7.23 6.48
CA ASP A 199 -16.41 5.93 6.24
C ASP A 199 -17.33 4.75 6.60
N GLN A 200 -18.63 4.98 6.88
CA GLN A 200 -19.57 3.98 7.34
C GLN A 200 -19.54 2.67 6.53
N LYS A 201 -19.57 2.77 5.19
CA LYS A 201 -19.50 1.58 4.30
C LYS A 201 -18.20 0.79 4.48
N ARG A 202 -17.09 1.49 4.75
CA ARG A 202 -15.76 0.88 4.97
C ARG A 202 -15.68 0.22 6.34
N LEU A 203 -16.31 0.80 7.35
CA LEU A 203 -16.43 0.20 8.68
C LEU A 203 -17.32 -1.05 8.64
N GLU A 204 -18.39 -1.05 7.87
CA GLU A 204 -19.24 -2.24 7.64
C GLU A 204 -18.46 -3.34 6.89
N LEU A 205 -17.69 -2.97 5.87
CA LEU A 205 -16.78 -3.90 5.20
C LEU A 205 -15.81 -4.52 6.19
N ALA A 206 -15.18 -3.72 7.05
CA ALA A 206 -14.25 -4.20 8.06
C ALA A 206 -14.88 -5.26 8.98
N LYS A 207 -16.12 -5.04 9.43
CA LYS A 207 -16.88 -6.06 10.19
C LYS A 207 -17.00 -7.36 9.39
N SER A 208 -17.34 -7.26 8.10
CA SER A 208 -17.46 -8.44 7.22
C SER A 208 -16.14 -9.14 6.94
N LEU A 209 -15.01 -8.47 7.13
CA LEU A 209 -13.64 -9.01 7.07
C LEU A 209 -13.20 -9.65 8.40
N GLY A 210 -14.06 -9.65 9.43
CA GLY A 210 -13.77 -10.26 10.74
C GLY A 210 -12.96 -9.38 11.68
N ILE A 211 -12.97 -8.05 11.47
CA ILE A 211 -12.38 -7.10 12.43
C ILE A 211 -13.24 -7.05 13.70
N ASP A 212 -12.58 -7.13 14.86
CA ASP A 212 -13.29 -7.36 16.14
C ASP A 212 -14.18 -6.18 16.54
N VAL A 213 -13.69 -4.95 16.39
CA VAL A 213 -14.43 -3.72 16.72
C VAL A 213 -14.21 -2.68 15.65
N THR A 214 -15.30 -2.02 15.22
CA THR A 214 -15.23 -0.85 14.34
C THR A 214 -15.89 0.32 15.02
N VAL A 215 -15.28 1.51 14.94
CA VAL A 215 -15.71 2.70 15.69
C VAL A 215 -15.89 3.87 14.72
N ASP A 216 -17.06 4.48 14.74
CA ASP A 216 -17.30 5.82 14.16
C ASP A 216 -17.00 6.86 15.24
N ILE A 217 -15.80 7.43 15.21
CA ILE A 217 -15.32 8.37 16.25
C ILE A 217 -16.10 9.68 16.34
N GLN A 218 -17.00 9.95 15.39
CA GLN A 218 -17.90 11.09 15.45
C GLN A 218 -19.21 10.79 16.20
N LYS A 219 -19.47 9.52 16.49
CA LYS A 219 -20.68 9.05 17.18
C LYS A 219 -20.40 8.34 18.47
N GLU A 220 -19.20 7.78 18.63
CA GLU A 220 -18.83 6.91 19.72
C GLU A 220 -17.53 7.41 20.38
N SER A 221 -17.41 7.23 21.69
CA SER A 221 -16.18 7.52 22.42
C SER A 221 -15.13 6.45 22.16
N LEU A 222 -14.15 6.77 21.30
CA LEU A 222 -13.03 5.87 21.01
C LEU A 222 -12.25 5.54 22.28
N GLU A 223 -12.06 6.51 23.18
CA GLU A 223 -11.35 6.32 24.44
C GLU A 223 -12.04 5.27 25.33
N GLU A 224 -13.34 5.43 25.56
CA GLU A 224 -14.12 4.47 26.37
C GLU A 224 -14.07 3.06 25.78
N ILE A 225 -14.18 2.94 24.46
CA ILE A 225 -14.10 1.65 23.76
C ILE A 225 -12.72 1.04 23.95
N VAL A 226 -11.65 1.78 23.68
CA VAL A 226 -10.27 1.30 23.84
C VAL A 226 -10.02 0.87 25.29
N LEU A 227 -10.36 1.72 26.27
CA LEU A 227 -10.13 1.42 27.69
C LEU A 227 -10.92 0.18 28.13
N THR A 228 -12.14 -0.01 27.63
CA THR A 228 -12.96 -1.21 27.91
C THR A 228 -12.25 -2.49 27.45
N TYR A 229 -11.79 -2.54 26.20
CA TYR A 229 -11.16 -3.75 25.64
C TYR A 229 -9.73 -3.98 26.13
N THR A 230 -9.09 -2.94 26.70
CA THR A 230 -7.72 -3.00 27.20
C THR A 230 -7.62 -2.97 28.73
N LYS A 231 -8.74 -3.09 29.45
CA LYS A 231 -8.79 -3.02 30.91
C LYS A 231 -8.15 -1.74 31.49
N GLY A 232 -8.32 -0.63 30.81
CA GLY A 232 -7.79 0.68 31.18
C GLY A 232 -6.33 0.96 30.81
N TYR A 233 -5.61 -0.01 30.23
CA TYR A 233 -4.17 0.16 29.92
C TYR A 233 -3.88 0.90 28.62
N GLY A 234 -4.79 0.88 27.64
CA GLY A 234 -4.56 1.31 26.26
C GLY A 234 -4.03 0.17 25.38
N VAL A 235 -3.91 0.44 24.07
CA VAL A 235 -3.53 -0.57 23.07
C VAL A 235 -2.03 -0.85 23.07
N ASP A 236 -1.66 -2.10 22.74
CA ASP A 236 -0.26 -2.51 22.58
C ASP A 236 0.41 -1.80 21.40
N LYS A 237 -0.32 -1.70 20.31
CA LYS A 237 0.15 -1.05 19.07
C LYS A 237 -0.95 -0.22 18.44
N LEU A 238 -0.53 0.85 17.81
CA LEU A 238 -1.41 1.70 17.02
C LEU A 238 -0.80 1.92 15.64
N PHE A 239 -1.62 1.76 14.60
CA PHE A 239 -1.25 2.08 13.21
C PHE A 239 -2.09 3.27 12.73
N GLU A 240 -1.42 4.36 12.40
CA GLU A 240 -2.06 5.53 11.82
C GLU A 240 -1.98 5.43 10.30
N CYS A 241 -3.12 5.10 9.63
CA CYS A 241 -3.21 4.87 8.19
C CYS A 241 -4.01 5.96 7.46
N SER A 242 -4.50 6.98 8.17
CA SER A 242 -5.33 8.04 7.57
C SER A 242 -4.53 9.24 7.07
N GLY A 243 -3.36 9.50 7.65
CA GLY A 243 -2.59 10.73 7.43
C GLY A 243 -3.24 11.98 8.06
N ALA A 244 -4.16 11.80 9.01
CA ALA A 244 -4.84 12.90 9.69
C ALA A 244 -4.14 13.24 11.02
N VAL A 245 -3.75 14.51 11.18
CA VAL A 245 -3.10 15.01 12.41
C VAL A 245 -3.99 14.81 13.64
N GLN A 246 -5.30 14.92 13.46
CA GLN A 246 -6.28 14.67 14.53
C GLN A 246 -6.23 13.22 15.01
N ALA A 247 -6.13 12.25 14.09
CA ALA A 247 -6.01 10.83 14.45
C ALA A 247 -4.71 10.53 15.18
N LEU A 248 -3.60 11.16 14.77
CA LEU A 248 -2.32 11.09 15.46
C LEU A 248 -2.43 11.51 16.93
N ASN A 249 -2.93 12.73 17.19
CA ASN A 249 -3.01 13.28 18.53
C ASN A 249 -4.09 12.60 19.39
N GLN A 250 -5.18 12.14 18.79
CA GLN A 250 -6.19 11.36 19.50
C GLN A 250 -5.68 9.96 19.87
N GLY A 251 -4.81 9.40 19.05
CA GLY A 251 -4.29 8.04 19.23
C GLY A 251 -3.17 7.94 20.25
N LEU A 252 -2.28 8.93 20.37
CA LEU A 252 -1.13 8.88 21.27
C LEU A 252 -1.50 8.57 22.73
N PRO A 253 -2.51 9.22 23.35
CA PRO A 253 -2.93 8.91 24.71
C PRO A 253 -3.53 7.52 24.87
N LEU A 254 -3.99 6.89 23.79
CA LEU A 254 -4.62 5.57 23.79
C LEU A 254 -3.61 4.42 23.67
N VAL A 255 -2.36 4.70 23.34
CA VAL A 255 -1.28 3.71 23.36
C VAL A 255 -0.89 3.42 24.81
N LYS A 256 -0.80 2.17 25.21
CA LYS A 256 -0.34 1.81 26.55
C LYS A 256 1.08 2.29 26.84
N LYS A 257 1.47 2.42 28.09
CA LYS A 257 2.87 2.68 28.48
C LYS A 257 3.78 1.61 27.87
N LYS A 258 4.91 2.03 27.27
CA LYS A 258 5.85 1.18 26.51
C LYS A 258 5.24 0.52 25.27
N GLY A 259 4.09 1.02 24.80
CA GLY A 259 3.48 0.57 23.55
C GLY A 259 4.15 1.18 22.31
N THR A 260 3.66 0.80 21.15
CA THR A 260 4.22 1.27 19.85
C THR A 260 3.18 2.01 19.05
N PHE A 261 3.55 3.18 18.56
CA PHE A 261 2.79 3.95 17.55
C PHE A 261 3.52 3.85 16.20
N VAL A 262 2.84 3.39 15.17
CA VAL A 262 3.39 3.25 13.81
C VAL A 262 2.69 4.24 12.87
N GLN A 263 3.45 5.20 12.34
CA GLN A 263 2.97 6.13 11.34
C GLN A 263 3.09 5.52 9.95
N VAL A 264 1.96 5.23 9.33
CA VAL A 264 1.85 4.68 7.97
C VAL A 264 1.32 5.72 6.99
N GLY A 265 0.29 6.47 7.41
CA GLY A 265 -0.32 7.54 6.61
C GLY A 265 0.63 8.71 6.39
N ILE A 266 0.59 9.28 5.19
CA ILE A 266 1.38 10.47 4.84
C ILE A 266 0.54 11.71 5.10
N PHE A 267 1.07 12.65 5.88
CA PHE A 267 0.41 13.92 6.14
C PHE A 267 0.46 14.85 4.92
N SER A 268 -0.58 15.67 4.77
CA SER A 268 -0.62 16.71 3.73
C SER A 268 0.39 17.82 3.97
N GLU A 269 0.64 18.14 5.25
CA GLU A 269 1.58 19.18 5.66
C GLU A 269 2.88 18.58 6.19
N LYS A 270 4.00 19.25 5.91
CA LYS A 270 5.33 18.81 6.35
C LYS A 270 5.53 18.96 7.87
N LEU A 271 4.95 19.99 8.47
CA LEU A 271 5.06 20.30 9.89
C LEU A 271 3.68 20.18 10.54
N ASN A 272 3.59 19.38 11.59
CA ASN A 272 2.35 19.12 12.31
C ASN A 272 2.58 19.24 13.82
N LEU A 273 1.55 19.70 14.53
CA LEU A 273 1.56 19.70 15.99
C LEU A 273 1.41 18.28 16.51
N LEU A 274 2.28 17.90 17.41
CA LEU A 274 2.35 16.57 18.00
C LEU A 274 2.30 16.65 19.54
N ASP A 275 1.47 15.82 20.17
CA ASP A 275 1.48 15.60 21.62
C ASP A 275 2.74 14.82 22.05
N GLN A 276 3.86 15.55 22.20
CA GLN A 276 5.12 14.97 22.63
C GLN A 276 5.10 14.54 24.11
N GLU A 277 4.27 15.18 24.92
CA GLU A 277 4.14 14.84 26.34
C GLU A 277 3.67 13.38 26.51
N SER A 278 2.66 12.97 25.75
CA SER A 278 2.20 11.58 25.75
C SER A 278 3.30 10.58 25.37
N ILE A 279 4.19 10.93 24.43
CA ILE A 279 5.30 10.05 24.05
C ILE A 279 6.27 9.88 25.22
N ILE A 280 6.66 10.99 25.87
CA ILE A 280 7.64 10.99 26.97
C ILE A 280 7.07 10.29 28.20
N GLN A 281 5.89 10.69 28.66
CA GLN A 281 5.29 10.19 29.89
C GLN A 281 4.88 8.71 29.83
N ARG A 282 4.70 8.19 28.63
CA ARG A 282 4.31 6.80 28.39
C ARG A 282 5.45 5.93 27.84
N GLU A 283 6.64 6.49 27.61
CA GLU A 283 7.77 5.78 26.96
C GLU A 283 7.33 5.11 25.64
N ILE A 284 6.55 5.82 24.80
CA ILE A 284 6.04 5.27 23.55
C ILE A 284 7.16 5.16 22.54
N THR A 285 7.28 4.00 21.88
CA THR A 285 8.08 3.85 20.68
C THR A 285 7.29 4.40 19.48
N TYR A 286 7.70 5.56 18.95
CA TYR A 286 7.11 6.15 17.75
C TYR A 286 7.93 5.78 16.51
N ILE A 287 7.31 5.11 15.52
CA ILE A 287 8.00 4.55 14.36
C ILE A 287 7.36 5.07 13.07
N GLY A 288 8.17 5.60 12.15
CA GLY A 288 7.77 5.82 10.76
C GLY A 288 7.98 4.57 9.90
N THR A 289 7.08 4.34 8.96
CA THR A 289 7.23 3.29 7.95
C THR A 289 7.06 3.88 6.55
N ARG A 290 7.80 3.34 5.58
CA ARG A 290 7.76 3.81 4.20
C ARG A 290 7.87 2.65 3.23
N SER A 291 6.82 2.49 2.38
CA SER A 291 6.85 1.50 1.29
C SER A 291 7.11 0.08 1.81
N GLN A 292 7.87 -0.72 1.11
CA GLN A 292 8.14 -2.13 1.39
C GLN A 292 9.57 -2.49 0.95
N LYS A 293 10.03 -3.65 1.35
CA LYS A 293 11.30 -4.24 0.93
C LYS A 293 11.11 -5.69 0.46
N PRO A 294 12.11 -6.34 -0.17
CA PRO A 294 11.92 -7.68 -0.78
C PRO A 294 11.30 -8.72 0.15
N SER A 295 11.68 -8.74 1.44
CA SER A 295 11.13 -9.67 2.44
C SER A 295 9.63 -9.49 2.67
N SER A 296 9.13 -8.24 2.60
CA SER A 296 7.71 -7.93 2.77
C SER A 296 6.85 -8.58 1.68
N TRP A 297 7.38 -8.68 0.45
CA TRP A 297 6.67 -9.29 -0.69
C TRP A 297 6.48 -10.79 -0.51
N HIS A 298 7.49 -11.49 -0.05
CA HIS A 298 7.38 -12.93 0.23
C HIS A 298 6.31 -13.23 1.28
N ILE A 299 6.27 -12.42 2.36
CA ILE A 299 5.27 -12.58 3.40
C ILE A 299 3.87 -12.21 2.88
N ALA A 300 3.75 -11.15 2.09
CA ALA A 300 2.49 -10.73 1.49
C ALA A 300 1.90 -11.82 0.57
N LEU A 301 2.72 -12.38 -0.33
CA LEU A 301 2.30 -13.49 -1.20
C LEU A 301 1.89 -14.73 -0.42
N LYS A 302 2.61 -15.06 0.66
CA LYS A 302 2.23 -16.17 1.55
C LYS A 302 0.88 -15.92 2.23
N LEU A 303 0.60 -14.71 2.69
CA LEU A 303 -0.70 -14.37 3.28
C LEU A 303 -1.84 -14.46 2.26
N LEU A 304 -1.58 -14.13 0.99
CA LEU A 304 -2.56 -14.30 -0.10
C LEU A 304 -2.78 -15.80 -0.39
N GLU A 305 -1.70 -16.58 -0.52
CA GLU A 305 -1.75 -18.04 -0.74
C GLU A 305 -2.52 -18.76 0.36
N GLU A 306 -2.30 -18.39 1.62
CA GLU A 306 -2.99 -18.93 2.79
C GLU A 306 -4.43 -18.39 2.95
N LYS A 307 -4.90 -17.53 2.04
CA LYS A 307 -6.23 -16.89 2.08
C LYS A 307 -6.50 -16.13 3.38
N LYS A 308 -5.44 -15.57 3.99
CA LYS A 308 -5.54 -14.73 5.20
C LYS A 308 -6.01 -13.32 4.88
N ILE A 309 -5.93 -12.92 3.60
CA ILE A 309 -6.35 -11.62 3.09
C ILE A 309 -7.48 -11.82 2.11
N ASN A 310 -8.62 -11.20 2.35
CA ASN A 310 -9.78 -11.25 1.46
C ASN A 310 -9.69 -10.07 0.45
N THR A 311 -9.08 -10.33 -0.68
CA THR A 311 -8.93 -9.33 -1.75
C THR A 311 -10.22 -9.10 -2.53
N ASP A 312 -11.09 -10.10 -2.66
CA ASP A 312 -12.34 -9.97 -3.40
C ASP A 312 -13.28 -8.92 -2.80
N LYS A 313 -13.36 -8.85 -1.47
CA LYS A 313 -14.12 -7.80 -0.78
C LYS A 313 -13.46 -6.44 -0.85
N MET A 314 -12.14 -6.38 -1.05
CA MET A 314 -11.40 -5.13 -1.17
C MET A 314 -11.56 -4.51 -2.56
N ILE A 315 -11.61 -5.32 -3.61
CA ILE A 315 -11.70 -4.85 -5.00
C ILE A 315 -13.17 -4.53 -5.31
N THR A 316 -13.53 -3.25 -5.30
CA THR A 316 -14.93 -2.82 -5.45
C THR A 316 -15.26 -2.36 -6.86
N LYS A 317 -14.24 -2.10 -7.69
CA LYS A 317 -14.45 -1.69 -9.08
C LYS A 317 -13.28 -2.12 -9.97
N ILE A 318 -13.60 -2.54 -11.20
CA ILE A 318 -12.61 -2.80 -12.26
C ILE A 318 -13.05 -2.00 -13.48
N VAL A 319 -12.11 -1.30 -14.10
CA VAL A 319 -12.35 -0.53 -15.34
C VAL A 319 -11.31 -0.91 -16.39
N PRO A 320 -11.68 -1.00 -17.69
CA PRO A 320 -10.70 -1.16 -18.76
C PRO A 320 -9.73 0.03 -18.84
N LEU A 321 -8.52 -0.20 -19.35
CA LEU A 321 -7.48 0.83 -19.52
C LEU A 321 -7.99 2.05 -20.33
N ASP A 322 -8.79 1.82 -21.36
CA ASP A 322 -9.37 2.89 -22.17
C ASP A 322 -10.33 3.80 -21.37
N TYR A 323 -10.89 3.30 -20.27
CA TYR A 323 -11.79 4.02 -19.37
C TYR A 323 -11.10 4.43 -18.06
N TRP A 324 -9.78 4.51 -18.03
CA TRP A 324 -8.98 4.83 -16.84
C TRP A 324 -9.51 6.00 -16.01
N ARG A 325 -10.02 7.06 -16.67
CA ARG A 325 -10.57 8.25 -16.01
C ARG A 325 -11.72 7.92 -15.07
N GLN A 326 -12.62 7.01 -15.47
CA GLN A 326 -13.71 6.54 -14.62
C GLN A 326 -13.19 5.86 -13.34
N GLY A 327 -12.04 5.19 -13.42
CA GLY A 327 -11.37 4.61 -12.26
C GLY A 327 -10.87 5.69 -11.29
N PHE A 328 -10.21 6.72 -11.80
CA PHE A 328 -9.72 7.86 -10.99
C PHE A 328 -10.87 8.63 -10.35
N GLU A 329 -11.92 8.93 -11.09
CA GLU A 329 -13.14 9.58 -10.59
C GLU A 329 -13.83 8.74 -9.50
N ALA A 330 -13.87 7.42 -9.66
CA ALA A 330 -14.42 6.51 -8.66
C ALA A 330 -13.62 6.55 -7.35
N VAL A 331 -12.29 6.57 -7.41
CA VAL A 331 -11.45 6.73 -6.20
C VAL A 331 -11.67 8.10 -5.56
N LEU A 332 -11.72 9.18 -6.36
CA LEU A 332 -11.94 10.54 -5.86
C LEU A 332 -13.32 10.71 -5.21
N SER A 333 -14.33 9.98 -5.64
CA SER A 333 -15.67 10.01 -5.01
C SER A 333 -15.65 9.49 -3.57
N GLY A 334 -14.63 8.72 -3.18
CA GLY A 334 -14.49 8.09 -1.86
C GLY A 334 -15.42 6.89 -1.61
N ASN A 335 -16.27 6.52 -2.60
CA ASN A 335 -17.22 5.41 -2.45
C ASN A 335 -16.59 4.03 -2.64
N GLU A 336 -15.48 3.95 -3.37
CA GLU A 336 -14.79 2.70 -3.65
C GLU A 336 -13.68 2.44 -2.62
N ILE A 337 -13.32 1.17 -2.47
CA ILE A 337 -12.21 0.76 -1.60
C ILE A 337 -10.94 0.63 -2.46
N LYS A 338 -10.92 -0.34 -3.35
CA LYS A 338 -9.83 -0.54 -4.30
C LYS A 338 -10.38 -0.62 -5.72
N VAL A 339 -9.86 0.24 -6.57
CA VAL A 339 -10.19 0.26 -7.99
C VAL A 339 -9.01 -0.32 -8.76
N LEU A 340 -9.30 -1.28 -9.64
CA LEU A 340 -8.31 -1.83 -10.58
C LEU A 340 -8.58 -1.32 -11.99
N ILE A 341 -7.50 -1.10 -12.73
CA ILE A 341 -7.51 -0.94 -14.18
C ILE A 341 -7.10 -2.28 -14.79
N GLN A 342 -7.89 -2.77 -15.74
CA GLN A 342 -7.59 -3.98 -16.52
C GLN A 342 -7.03 -3.56 -17.87
N SER A 343 -5.86 -4.07 -18.22
CA SER A 343 -5.17 -3.78 -19.49
C SER A 343 -5.49 -4.81 -20.56
#